data_afe167d7eef51d3ab290b29fa133386b
#
_entry.id   afe167d7eef51d3ab290b29fa133386b
#
_cell.length_a   1.000
_cell.length_b   1.000
_cell.length_c   1.000
_cell.angle_alpha   90.00
_cell.angle_beta   90.00
_cell.angle_gamma   90.00
#
_symmetry.space_group_name_H-M   'P 1'
#
loop_
_entity.id
_entity.type
_entity.pdbx_description
1 polymer ?
#
loop_
_entity_poly.entity_id
_entity_poly.type
_entity_poly.pdbx_seq_one_letter_code
_entity_poly.pdbx_strand_id
1 'polypeptide(L)'
;MANEPHDPNELPEDVRKFLSNRHKKEPAERTVVQKLEGKHMLSLILYLDSMAPVIKTDVYNDVARSSSMLTRIDDLEDMGLVKIYATGRTNNKVVTMTDKGREVAQMIRKMIEITEEE
;
A
#
# COMPACT_ATOMS: atom_id res chain seq x y z
N MET A 1 21.67 -18.37 -5.24
CA MET A 1 21.85 -19.48 -4.28
C MET A 1 20.53 -20.23 -4.14
N ALA A 2 20.56 -21.53 -4.36
CA ALA A 2 19.35 -22.32 -4.24
C ALA A 2 19.02 -22.55 -2.75
N ASN A 3 17.76 -22.35 -2.41
CA ASN A 3 17.29 -22.66 -1.06
C ASN A 3 16.90 -24.13 -1.04
N GLU A 4 17.57 -24.89 -0.21
CA GLU A 4 17.23 -26.30 -0.05
C GLU A 4 16.06 -26.41 0.94
N PRO A 5 15.08 -27.28 0.66
CA PRO A 5 13.99 -27.48 1.60
C PRO A 5 14.50 -28.13 2.90
N HIS A 6 14.00 -27.68 4.00
CA HIS A 6 14.33 -28.28 5.28
C HIS A 6 13.61 -29.61 5.46
N ASP A 7 14.15 -30.48 6.30
CA ASP A 7 13.54 -31.74 6.65
C ASP A 7 12.15 -31.48 7.28
N PRO A 8 11.09 -32.19 6.85
CA PRO A 8 9.76 -32.05 7.46
C PRO A 8 9.72 -32.21 8.98
N ASN A 9 10.67 -32.97 9.54
CA ASN A 9 10.75 -33.16 11.00
C ASN A 9 11.30 -31.94 11.74
N GLU A 10 11.85 -30.98 11.01
CA GLU A 10 12.41 -29.74 11.57
C GLU A 10 11.40 -28.59 11.56
N LEU A 11 10.17 -28.82 11.10
CA LEU A 11 9.17 -27.76 11.02
C LEU A 11 8.77 -27.25 12.40
N PRO A 12 8.85 -25.93 12.64
CA PRO A 12 8.29 -25.36 13.85
C PRO A 12 6.79 -25.66 13.97
N GLU A 13 6.29 -25.63 15.20
CA GLU A 13 4.90 -25.93 15.45
C GLU A 13 3.94 -24.97 14.76
N ASP A 14 4.30 -23.67 14.67
CA ASP A 14 3.49 -22.69 13.96
C ASP A 14 3.37 -23.00 12.46
N VAL A 15 4.43 -23.52 11.86
CA VAL A 15 4.40 -23.93 10.46
C VAL A 15 3.48 -25.16 10.27
N ARG A 16 3.52 -26.10 11.21
CA ARG A 16 2.64 -27.26 11.17
C ARG A 16 1.17 -26.86 11.30
N LYS A 17 0.88 -25.93 12.19
CA LYS A 17 -0.47 -25.37 12.33
C LYS A 17 -0.93 -24.68 11.06
N PHE A 18 -0.04 -23.90 10.46
CA PHE A 18 -0.34 -23.26 9.19
C PHE A 18 -0.71 -24.28 8.12
N LEU A 19 0.07 -25.34 7.96
CA LEU A 19 -0.19 -26.36 6.96
C LEU A 19 -1.52 -27.09 7.20
N SER A 20 -1.87 -27.34 8.46
CA SER A 20 -3.14 -27.99 8.79
C SER A 20 -4.34 -27.08 8.55
N ASN A 21 -4.16 -25.77 8.56
CA ASN A 21 -5.22 -24.78 8.39
C ASN A 21 -5.28 -24.15 7.00
N ARG A 22 -4.42 -24.60 6.07
CA ARG A 22 -4.30 -23.97 4.74
C ARG A 22 -5.57 -24.02 3.88
N HIS A 23 -6.55 -24.81 4.25
CA HIS A 23 -7.81 -24.95 3.51
C HIS A 23 -8.90 -24.00 4.02
N LYS A 24 -8.62 -23.17 4.99
CA LYS A 24 -9.61 -22.19 5.46
C LYS A 24 -9.85 -21.16 4.37
N LYS A 25 -11.11 -20.81 4.21
CA LYS A 25 -11.52 -19.85 3.17
C LYS A 25 -10.95 -18.48 3.44
N GLU A 26 -10.51 -17.84 2.36
CA GLU A 26 -10.09 -16.44 2.39
C GLU A 26 -11.30 -15.52 2.61
N PRO A 27 -11.12 -14.39 3.29
CA PRO A 27 -12.19 -13.40 3.39
C PRO A 27 -12.56 -12.86 2.02
N ALA A 28 -13.85 -12.57 1.82
CA ALA A 28 -14.35 -12.08 0.54
C ALA A 28 -13.94 -10.63 0.25
N GLU A 29 -13.76 -9.81 1.29
CA GLU A 29 -13.39 -8.40 1.13
C GLU A 29 -11.87 -8.23 1.12
N ARG A 30 -11.43 -7.21 0.34
CA ARG A 30 -10.02 -6.88 0.32
C ARG A 30 -9.56 -6.35 1.67
N THR A 31 -8.47 -6.90 2.17
CA THR A 31 -7.84 -6.43 3.42
C THR A 31 -7.00 -5.19 3.16
N VAL A 32 -6.55 -4.53 4.22
CA VAL A 32 -5.61 -3.42 4.11
C VAL A 32 -4.34 -3.87 3.40
N VAL A 33 -3.85 -5.06 3.69
CA VAL A 33 -2.64 -5.61 3.02
C VAL A 33 -2.87 -5.70 1.53
N GLN A 34 -3.99 -6.24 1.10
CA GLN A 34 -4.32 -6.36 -0.32
C GLN A 34 -4.41 -5.00 -1.01
N LYS A 35 -4.95 -4.00 -0.33
CA LYS A 35 -4.98 -2.63 -0.86
C LYS A 35 -3.58 -2.05 -0.99
N LEU A 36 -2.73 -2.27 0.02
CA LEU A 36 -1.35 -1.79 -0.01
C LEU A 36 -0.49 -2.51 -1.04
N GLU A 37 -0.84 -3.73 -1.42
CA GLU A 37 -0.15 -4.49 -2.46
C GLU A 37 -0.49 -4.01 -3.88
N GLY A 38 -1.41 -3.08 -4.02
CA GLY A 38 -1.78 -2.54 -5.32
C GLY A 38 -0.56 -2.00 -6.07
N LYS A 39 -0.58 -2.17 -7.39
CA LYS A 39 0.52 -1.69 -8.23
C LYS A 39 0.72 -0.19 -8.03
N HIS A 40 1.95 0.21 -7.75
CA HIS A 40 2.37 1.59 -7.48
C HIS A 40 1.83 2.17 -6.17
N MET A 41 1.20 1.37 -5.30
CA MET A 41 0.59 1.89 -4.08
C MET A 41 1.63 2.48 -3.12
N LEU A 42 2.72 1.78 -2.86
CA LEU A 42 3.77 2.29 -1.97
C LEU A 42 4.44 3.54 -2.56
N SER A 43 4.69 3.53 -3.88
CA SER A 43 5.23 4.70 -4.58
C SER A 43 4.30 5.89 -4.48
N LEU A 44 3.00 5.66 -4.59
CA LEU A 44 1.98 6.69 -4.48
C LEU A 44 1.96 7.31 -3.08
N ILE A 45 2.04 6.50 -2.04
CA ILE A 45 2.06 6.99 -0.66
C ILE A 45 3.30 7.87 -0.44
N LEU A 46 4.47 7.42 -0.89
CA LEU A 46 5.72 8.19 -0.76
C LEU A 46 5.67 9.49 -1.56
N TYR A 47 5.13 9.44 -2.77
CA TYR A 47 4.94 10.63 -3.61
C TYR A 47 4.06 11.65 -2.90
N LEU A 48 2.92 11.22 -2.36
CA LEU A 48 1.99 12.11 -1.69
C LEU A 48 2.59 12.70 -0.42
N ASP A 49 3.36 11.92 0.33
CA ASP A 49 4.03 12.44 1.52
C ASP A 49 5.01 13.57 1.20
N SER A 50 5.68 13.48 0.06
CA SER A 50 6.65 14.49 -0.37
C SER A 50 6.00 15.67 -1.08
N MET A 51 4.95 15.45 -1.85
CA MET A 51 4.40 16.44 -2.78
C MET A 51 3.05 17.01 -2.39
N ALA A 52 2.27 16.33 -1.54
CA ALA A 52 0.93 16.80 -1.20
C ALA A 52 0.97 18.16 -0.49
N PRO A 53 -0.01 19.04 -0.74
CA PRO A 53 -1.22 18.82 -1.53
C PRO A 53 -0.96 18.84 -3.05
N VAL A 54 -1.66 17.99 -3.77
CA VAL A 54 -1.55 17.90 -5.24
C VAL A 54 -2.93 17.73 -5.85
N ILE A 55 -3.03 18.08 -7.12
CA ILE A 55 -4.25 17.83 -7.88
C ILE A 55 -4.26 16.37 -8.32
N LYS A 56 -5.41 15.72 -8.24
CA LYS A 56 -5.56 14.30 -8.55
C LYS A 56 -5.01 13.93 -9.93
N THR A 57 -5.21 14.80 -10.92
CA THR A 57 -4.71 14.60 -12.28
C THR A 57 -3.18 14.59 -12.35
N ASP A 58 -2.53 15.43 -11.53
CA ASP A 58 -1.06 15.49 -11.48
C ASP A 58 -0.49 14.17 -10.94
N VAL A 59 -1.15 13.57 -9.98
CA VAL A 59 -0.75 12.26 -9.46
C VAL A 59 -0.77 11.22 -10.57
N TYR A 60 -1.84 11.21 -11.36
CA TYR A 60 -1.97 10.32 -12.50
C TYR A 60 -0.82 10.49 -13.49
N ASN A 61 -0.43 11.75 -13.76
CA ASN A 61 0.64 12.05 -14.71
C ASN A 61 2.03 11.74 -14.15
N ASP A 62 2.26 12.01 -12.87
CA ASP A 62 3.59 11.95 -12.25
C ASP A 62 3.96 10.55 -11.77
N VAL A 63 3.01 9.79 -11.26
CA VAL A 63 3.30 8.46 -10.68
C VAL A 63 3.15 7.37 -11.73
N ALA A 64 1.96 7.25 -12.30
CA ALA A 64 1.72 6.27 -13.34
C ALA A 64 0.41 6.58 -14.08
N ARG A 65 0.46 6.53 -15.40
CA ARG A 65 -0.73 6.71 -16.25
C ARG A 65 -1.46 5.38 -16.37
N SER A 66 -2.16 5.03 -15.31
CA SER A 66 -2.93 3.80 -15.25
C SER A 66 -4.35 4.11 -14.84
N SER A 67 -5.33 3.50 -15.49
CA SER A 67 -6.73 3.67 -15.12
C SER A 67 -7.01 3.26 -13.68
N SER A 68 -6.19 2.36 -13.12
CA SER A 68 -6.31 1.91 -11.74
C SER A 68 -5.75 2.93 -10.73
N MET A 69 -5.02 3.96 -11.18
CA MET A 69 -4.43 4.95 -10.28
C MET A 69 -5.51 5.71 -9.49
N LEU A 70 -6.60 6.06 -10.15
CA LEU A 70 -7.71 6.75 -9.49
C LEU A 70 -8.33 5.87 -8.41
N THR A 71 -8.47 4.57 -8.68
CA THR A 71 -8.95 3.60 -7.70
C THR A 71 -7.99 3.51 -6.50
N ARG A 72 -6.69 3.58 -6.74
CA ARG A 72 -5.68 3.57 -5.67
C ARG A 72 -5.82 4.77 -4.76
N ILE A 73 -6.07 5.95 -5.32
CA ILE A 73 -6.29 7.17 -4.54
C ILE A 73 -7.55 7.02 -3.68
N ASP A 74 -8.62 6.46 -4.23
CA ASP A 74 -9.84 6.20 -3.49
C ASP A 74 -9.60 5.18 -2.35
N ASP A 75 -8.81 4.14 -2.60
CA ASP A 75 -8.42 3.19 -1.57
C ASP A 75 -7.65 3.88 -0.42
N LEU A 76 -6.78 4.83 -0.75
CA LEU A 76 -6.05 5.60 0.27
C LEU A 76 -7.00 6.44 1.12
N GLU A 77 -8.02 7.03 0.51
CA GLU A 77 -9.02 7.79 1.25
C GLU A 77 -9.81 6.86 2.18
N ASP A 78 -10.22 5.70 1.68
CA ASP A 78 -10.95 4.71 2.48
C ASP A 78 -10.12 4.23 3.69
N MET A 79 -8.81 4.14 3.53
CA MET A 79 -7.91 3.77 4.64
C MET A 79 -7.59 4.95 5.57
N GLY A 80 -8.04 6.15 5.24
CA GLY A 80 -7.77 7.34 6.05
C GLY A 80 -6.38 7.92 5.89
N LEU A 81 -5.64 7.54 4.85
CA LEU A 81 -4.29 8.02 4.62
C LEU A 81 -4.25 9.34 3.86
N VAL A 82 -5.29 9.62 3.09
CA VAL A 82 -5.43 10.89 2.37
C VAL A 82 -6.82 11.43 2.56
N LYS A 83 -6.99 12.73 2.29
CA LYS A 83 -8.29 13.38 2.25
C LYS A 83 -8.39 14.16 0.95
N ILE A 84 -9.53 14.00 0.26
CA ILE A 84 -9.74 14.59 -1.05
C ILE A 84 -10.77 15.71 -0.92
N TYR A 85 -10.41 16.88 -1.45
CA TYR A 85 -11.29 18.06 -1.45
C TYR A 85 -11.63 18.43 -2.87
N ALA A 86 -12.92 18.73 -3.10
CA ALA A 86 -13.36 19.29 -4.38
C ALA A 86 -13.17 20.81 -4.34
N THR A 87 -12.64 21.36 -5.42
CA THR A 87 -12.55 22.82 -5.56
C THR A 87 -13.83 23.37 -6.21
N GLY A 88 -14.34 24.48 -5.70
CA GLY A 88 -15.65 24.98 -6.10
C GLY A 88 -15.74 25.59 -7.50
N ARG A 89 -14.61 25.89 -8.14
CA ARG A 89 -14.58 26.57 -9.44
C ARG A 89 -14.22 25.67 -10.62
N THR A 90 -13.60 24.53 -10.35
CA THR A 90 -13.19 23.57 -11.38
C THR A 90 -13.51 22.20 -10.85
N ASN A 91 -13.55 21.22 -11.72
CA ASN A 91 -13.75 19.84 -11.32
C ASN A 91 -12.46 19.21 -10.76
N ASN A 92 -11.46 20.02 -10.46
CA ASN A 92 -10.21 19.54 -9.89
C ASN A 92 -10.43 19.09 -8.45
N LYS A 93 -9.83 17.98 -8.11
CA LYS A 93 -9.84 17.44 -6.77
C LYS A 93 -8.42 17.52 -6.20
N VAL A 94 -8.32 18.04 -4.98
CA VAL A 94 -7.04 18.21 -4.30
C VAL A 94 -6.87 17.06 -3.32
N VAL A 95 -5.75 16.36 -3.43
CA VAL A 95 -5.40 15.26 -2.54
C VAL A 95 -4.44 15.78 -1.48
N THR A 96 -4.79 15.58 -0.22
CA THR A 96 -3.95 15.97 0.92
C THR A 96 -3.57 14.73 1.73
N MET A 97 -2.43 14.81 2.40
CA MET A 97 -1.94 13.73 3.25
C MET A 97 -2.41 13.95 4.67
N THR A 98 -3.02 12.92 5.28
CA THR A 98 -3.41 12.97 6.69
C THR A 98 -2.20 12.67 7.58
N ASP A 99 -2.30 12.95 8.88
CA ASP A 99 -1.27 12.58 9.85
C ASP A 99 -1.03 11.07 9.84
N LYS A 100 -2.11 10.30 9.75
CA LYS A 100 -2.04 8.85 9.63
C LYS A 100 -1.29 8.43 8.37
N GLY A 101 -1.55 9.12 7.25
CA GLY A 101 -0.86 8.86 5.99
C GLY A 101 0.64 9.14 6.09
N ARG A 102 1.01 10.23 6.78
CA ARG A 102 2.43 10.57 6.99
C ARG A 102 3.13 9.53 7.85
N GLU A 103 2.46 9.04 8.88
CA GLU A 103 3.00 7.94 9.71
C GLU A 103 3.26 6.69 8.87
N VAL A 104 2.31 6.31 8.04
CA VAL A 104 2.46 5.15 7.16
C VAL A 104 3.63 5.35 6.19
N ALA A 105 3.76 6.56 5.62
CA ALA A 105 4.88 6.87 4.73
C ALA A 105 6.22 6.72 5.44
N GLN A 106 6.32 7.16 6.69
CA GLN A 106 7.55 7.01 7.49
C GLN A 106 7.87 5.54 7.73
N MET A 107 6.86 4.71 7.98
CA MET A 107 7.06 3.28 8.16
C MET A 107 7.53 2.61 6.87
N ILE A 108 7.03 3.05 5.72
CA ILE A 108 7.48 2.56 4.43
C ILE A 108 8.95 2.91 4.22
N ARG A 109 9.36 4.15 4.54
CA ARG A 109 10.77 4.56 4.43
C ARG A 109 11.67 3.72 5.32
N LYS A 110 11.22 3.44 6.53
CA LYS A 110 11.96 2.58 7.45
C LYS A 110 12.08 1.15 6.90
N MET A 111 11.02 0.64 6.33
CA MET A 111 11.03 -0.66 5.69
C MET A 111 12.05 -0.71 4.55
N ILE A 112 12.11 0.36 3.76
CA ILE A 112 13.07 0.48 2.66
C ILE A 112 14.51 0.48 3.21
N GLU A 113 14.77 1.27 4.25
CA GLU A 113 16.09 1.31 4.88
C GLU A 113 16.54 -0.06 5.35
N ILE A 114 15.67 -0.78 6.03
CA ILE A 114 15.97 -2.13 6.53
C ILE A 114 16.25 -3.09 5.36
N THR A 115 15.45 -2.99 4.31
CA THR A 115 15.57 -3.85 3.13
C THR A 115 16.87 -3.60 2.37
N GLU A 116 17.35 -2.34 2.37
CA GLU A 116 18.59 -1.96 1.70
C GLU A 116 19.84 -2.21 2.54
N GLU A 117 19.69 -2.56 3.80
CA GLU A 117 20.83 -2.94 4.64
C GLU A 117 21.50 -4.21 4.13
N GLU A 118 22.81 -4.22 4.15
CA GLU A 118 23.61 -5.38 3.77
C GLU A 118 23.84 -6.33 4.95
#